data_f08a7d1fba6395f3a4507aaf049e57f5
#
_entry.id   f08a7d1fba6395f3a4507aaf049e57f5
#
_cell.length_a   1.000
_cell.length_b   1.000
_cell.length_c   1.000
_cell.angle_alpha   90.00
_cell.angle_beta   90.00
_cell.angle_gamma   90.00
#
_symmetry.space_group_name_H-M   'P 1'
#
loop_
_entity.id
_entity.type
_entity.pdbx_description
1 polymer ?
#
loop_
_entity_poly.entity_id
_entity_poly.type
_entity_poly.pdbx_seq_one_letter_code
_entity_poly.pdbx_strand_id
1 'polypeptide(L)'
;MADINRYERQISSQNGEDGILEAIFVKVGTTDKYFVEFGSGDTHECNTLYLSRWKRWKGLWMDATYLDKRGRVKQERITAENIQALFKKYQVPKVFDLLSIDIDGNDYWVWKAITDYHPRVVVIEYNSTVAPTESKTIPYDSNYMWDGNTNYFGASLLALKQLGEQKGYTL
;
A
#
# COMPACT_ATOMS: atom_id res chain seq x y z
N MET A 1 -9.90 4.96 20.15
CA MET A 1 -10.40 3.86 19.30
C MET A 1 -10.11 2.56 20.02
N ALA A 2 -10.96 1.51 19.86
CA ALA A 2 -10.60 0.19 20.36
C ALA A 2 -9.32 -0.26 19.64
N ASP A 3 -8.41 -0.91 20.39
CA ASP A 3 -7.15 -1.42 19.88
C ASP A 3 -7.41 -2.35 18.67
N ILE A 4 -7.02 -1.91 17.49
CA ILE A 4 -7.21 -2.67 16.27
C ILE A 4 -6.26 -3.87 16.18
N ASN A 5 -5.13 -3.83 16.90
CA ASN A 5 -4.12 -4.89 16.88
C ASN A 5 -4.66 -6.23 17.37
N ARG A 6 -5.70 -6.22 18.23
CA ARG A 6 -6.38 -7.46 18.67
C ARG A 6 -6.96 -8.30 17.53
N TYR A 7 -7.07 -7.73 16.34
CA TYR A 7 -7.56 -8.43 15.15
C TYR A 7 -6.43 -8.97 14.26
N GLU A 8 -5.16 -8.79 14.65
CA GLU A 8 -4.04 -9.37 13.91
C GLU A 8 -4.25 -10.88 13.71
N ARG A 9 -4.14 -11.28 12.45
CA ARG A 9 -4.22 -12.68 12.04
C ARG A 9 -3.49 -12.85 10.71
N GLN A 10 -2.42 -13.61 10.74
CA GLN A 10 -1.60 -13.91 9.57
C GLN A 10 -2.20 -15.09 8.80
N ILE A 11 -2.57 -14.86 7.54
CA ILE A 11 -3.02 -15.88 6.60
C ILE A 11 -2.13 -15.85 5.35
N SER A 12 -1.89 -14.66 4.79
CA SER A 12 -1.04 -14.40 3.64
C SER A 12 -0.16 -13.17 3.77
N SER A 13 -0.46 -12.28 4.69
CA SER A 13 0.36 -11.10 4.99
C SER A 13 1.53 -11.44 5.92
N GLN A 14 2.53 -10.56 5.98
CA GLN A 14 3.74 -10.79 6.78
C GLN A 14 3.49 -10.70 8.29
N ASN A 15 2.70 -9.72 8.75
CA ASN A 15 2.60 -9.34 10.16
C ASN A 15 1.17 -9.38 10.72
N GLY A 16 0.22 -10.03 10.03
CA GLY A 16 -1.16 -10.18 10.52
C GLY A 16 -2.13 -9.14 10.01
N GLU A 17 -1.77 -8.39 8.98
CA GLU A 17 -2.59 -7.37 8.31
C GLU A 17 -3.90 -7.96 7.76
N ASP A 18 -3.94 -9.23 7.39
CA ASP A 18 -5.14 -9.91 6.90
C ASP A 18 -6.33 -9.76 7.86
N GLY A 19 -6.11 -10.00 9.15
CA GLY A 19 -7.16 -9.90 10.17
C GLY A 19 -7.56 -8.45 10.44
N ILE A 20 -6.59 -7.53 10.45
CA ILE A 20 -6.83 -6.09 10.62
C ILE A 20 -7.67 -5.55 9.46
N LEU A 21 -7.31 -5.87 8.22
CA LEU A 21 -8.05 -5.45 7.02
C LEU A 21 -9.48 -6.01 7.02
N GLU A 22 -9.65 -7.29 7.40
CA GLU A 22 -10.99 -7.87 7.54
C GLU A 22 -11.83 -7.09 8.57
N ALA A 23 -11.26 -6.77 9.73
CA ALA A 23 -11.95 -6.01 10.78
C ALA A 23 -12.30 -4.58 10.33
N ILE A 24 -11.40 -3.91 9.62
CA ILE A 24 -11.67 -2.59 9.04
C ILE A 24 -12.86 -2.67 8.09
N PHE A 25 -12.85 -3.60 7.12
CA PHE A 25 -13.91 -3.70 6.13
C PHE A 25 -15.24 -4.25 6.67
N VAL A 26 -15.22 -5.00 7.76
CA VAL A 26 -16.45 -5.31 8.53
C VAL A 26 -17.07 -4.03 9.08
N LYS A 27 -16.25 -3.09 9.55
CA LYS A 27 -16.73 -1.84 10.17
C LYS A 27 -17.15 -0.78 9.15
N VAL A 28 -16.34 -0.56 8.09
CA VAL A 28 -16.57 0.52 7.12
C VAL A 28 -17.32 0.06 5.86
N GLY A 29 -17.56 -1.24 5.74
CA GLY A 29 -18.15 -1.85 4.56
C GLY A 29 -17.23 -1.83 3.34
N THR A 30 -17.69 -2.43 2.26
CA THR A 30 -17.01 -2.44 0.95
C THR A 30 -17.90 -1.83 -0.12
N THR A 31 -17.31 -1.38 -1.23
CA THR A 31 -18.04 -0.96 -2.43
C THR A 31 -17.97 -2.03 -3.50
N ASP A 32 -16.93 -2.02 -4.32
CA ASP A 32 -16.72 -2.94 -5.43
C ASP A 32 -15.75 -4.08 -5.13
N LYS A 33 -15.18 -4.11 -3.92
CA LYS A 33 -14.15 -5.05 -3.50
C LYS A 33 -12.93 -5.01 -4.43
N TYR A 34 -12.48 -3.80 -4.74
CA TYR A 34 -11.32 -3.58 -5.58
C TYR A 34 -10.13 -3.12 -4.75
N PHE A 35 -8.97 -3.70 -5.03
CA PHE A 35 -7.71 -3.29 -4.42
C PHE A 35 -6.65 -2.95 -5.47
N VAL A 36 -5.67 -2.15 -5.05
CA VAL A 36 -4.39 -1.98 -5.72
C VAL A 36 -3.29 -2.23 -4.70
N GLU A 37 -2.27 -3.00 -5.07
CA GLU A 37 -1.11 -3.25 -4.22
C GLU A 37 0.19 -3.10 -5.01
N PHE A 38 1.14 -2.36 -4.45
CA PHE A 38 2.48 -2.13 -4.97
C PHE A 38 3.49 -2.91 -4.13
N GLY A 39 4.58 -3.37 -4.74
CA GLY A 39 5.58 -4.19 -4.07
C GLY A 39 5.05 -5.57 -3.70
N SER A 40 4.11 -6.09 -4.51
CA SER A 40 3.43 -7.35 -4.20
C SER A 40 4.31 -8.60 -4.33
N GLY A 41 5.52 -8.45 -4.84
CA GLY A 41 6.41 -9.57 -5.14
C GLY A 41 5.71 -10.64 -5.97
N ASP A 42 5.86 -11.90 -5.57
CA ASP A 42 5.18 -13.05 -6.16
C ASP A 42 3.75 -13.28 -5.63
N THR A 43 3.26 -12.38 -4.81
CA THR A 43 1.98 -12.39 -4.10
C THR A 43 1.83 -13.41 -2.96
N HIS A 44 2.88 -14.15 -2.60
CA HIS A 44 2.78 -15.14 -1.53
C HIS A 44 2.71 -14.50 -0.14
N GLU A 45 3.39 -13.37 0.05
CA GLU A 45 3.41 -12.59 1.30
C GLU A 45 2.96 -11.16 1.02
N CYS A 46 1.68 -10.97 0.69
CA CYS A 46 1.14 -9.66 0.40
C CYS A 46 -0.19 -9.41 1.13
N ASN A 47 -0.52 -8.15 1.34
CA ASN A 47 -1.66 -7.72 2.15
C ASN A 47 -3.02 -8.06 1.53
N THR A 48 -3.07 -8.26 0.20
CA THR A 48 -4.36 -8.43 -0.51
C THR A 48 -4.64 -9.85 -0.99
N LEU A 49 -3.68 -10.78 -0.87
CA LEU A 49 -3.90 -12.16 -1.34
C LEU A 49 -5.08 -12.84 -0.63
N TYR A 50 -5.18 -12.67 0.70
CA TYR A 50 -6.31 -13.21 1.47
C TYR A 50 -7.64 -12.66 0.96
N LEU A 51 -7.73 -11.36 0.75
CA LEU A 51 -8.94 -10.71 0.23
C LEU A 51 -9.29 -11.24 -1.17
N SER A 52 -8.31 -11.35 -2.04
CA SER A 52 -8.50 -11.86 -3.39
C SER A 52 -8.96 -13.32 -3.39
N ARG A 53 -8.24 -14.19 -2.68
CA ARG A 53 -8.42 -15.64 -2.80
C ARG A 53 -9.64 -16.17 -2.06
N TRP A 54 -9.94 -15.59 -0.88
CA TRP A 54 -11.01 -16.10 -0.01
C TRP A 54 -12.21 -15.17 0.14
N LYS A 55 -12.04 -13.86 -0.16
CA LYS A 55 -13.12 -12.87 -0.04
C LYS A 55 -13.63 -12.37 -1.38
N ARG A 56 -13.11 -12.92 -2.50
CA ARG A 56 -13.53 -12.61 -3.88
C ARG A 56 -13.32 -11.16 -4.27
N TRP A 57 -12.26 -10.55 -3.75
CA TRP A 57 -11.86 -9.23 -4.21
C TRP A 57 -11.18 -9.30 -5.57
N LYS A 58 -11.33 -8.27 -6.36
CA LYS A 58 -10.61 -8.05 -7.62
C LYS A 58 -9.56 -6.98 -7.40
N GLY A 59 -8.51 -6.97 -8.20
CA GLY A 59 -7.54 -5.92 -8.04
C GLY A 59 -6.34 -6.00 -8.97
N LEU A 60 -5.40 -5.13 -8.70
CA LEU A 60 -4.18 -4.95 -9.45
C LEU A 60 -2.99 -5.14 -8.52
N TRP A 61 -2.15 -6.10 -8.83
CA TRP A 61 -0.82 -6.25 -8.26
C TRP A 61 0.22 -5.67 -9.21
N MET A 62 1.11 -4.86 -8.66
CA MET A 62 2.26 -4.30 -9.39
C MET A 62 3.54 -4.52 -8.59
N ASP A 63 4.63 -4.86 -9.31
CA ASP A 63 5.95 -5.03 -8.73
C ASP A 63 7.00 -4.60 -9.75
N ALA A 64 8.10 -3.99 -9.28
CA ALA A 64 9.15 -3.48 -10.15
C ALA A 64 10.04 -4.59 -10.71
N THR A 65 10.24 -5.64 -9.94
CA THR A 65 11.27 -6.67 -10.20
C THR A 65 10.69 -8.02 -10.57
N TYR A 66 9.50 -8.35 -10.04
CA TYR A 66 8.89 -9.64 -10.24
C TYR A 66 8.24 -9.78 -11.61
N LEU A 67 8.68 -10.78 -12.37
CA LEU A 67 8.11 -11.14 -13.67
C LEU A 67 7.12 -12.30 -13.50
N ASP A 68 5.84 -12.01 -13.43
CA ASP A 68 4.79 -13.03 -13.42
C ASP A 68 4.47 -13.53 -14.83
N LYS A 69 4.92 -14.76 -15.15
CA LYS A 69 4.62 -15.41 -16.44
C LYS A 69 3.12 -15.62 -16.70
N ARG A 70 2.29 -15.61 -15.66
CA ARG A 70 0.83 -15.72 -15.76
C ARG A 70 0.13 -14.37 -15.90
N GLY A 71 0.88 -13.28 -15.77
CA GLY A 71 0.40 -11.90 -15.95
C GLY A 71 -0.56 -11.40 -14.86
N ARG A 72 -0.62 -12.05 -13.71
CA ARG A 72 -1.42 -11.57 -12.56
C ARG A 72 -0.78 -10.33 -11.94
N VAL A 73 0.55 -10.38 -11.72
CA VAL A 73 1.34 -9.23 -11.28
C VAL A 73 1.84 -8.49 -12.51
N LYS A 74 1.65 -7.19 -12.55
CA LYS A 74 2.18 -6.32 -13.62
C LYS A 74 3.57 -5.85 -13.24
N GLN A 75 4.56 -6.16 -14.07
CA GLN A 75 5.91 -5.67 -13.85
C GLN A 75 5.98 -4.19 -14.22
N GLU A 76 5.95 -3.34 -13.20
CA GLU A 76 5.96 -1.88 -13.35
C GLU A 76 6.83 -1.26 -12.26
N ARG A 77 7.79 -0.43 -12.67
CA ARG A 77 8.48 0.44 -11.73
C ARG A 77 7.59 1.63 -11.42
N ILE A 78 7.20 1.77 -10.17
CA ILE A 78 6.26 2.80 -9.73
C ILE A 78 7.02 4.03 -9.25
N THR A 79 6.64 5.19 -9.76
CA THR A 79 7.21 6.49 -9.41
C THR A 79 6.10 7.51 -9.19
N ALA A 80 6.45 8.65 -8.57
CA ALA A 80 5.49 9.74 -8.39
C ALA A 80 4.98 10.30 -9.73
N GLU A 81 5.83 10.27 -10.78
CA GLU A 81 5.47 10.79 -12.10
C GLU A 81 4.52 9.88 -12.87
N ASN A 82 4.65 8.54 -12.68
CA ASN A 82 3.93 7.61 -13.54
C ASN A 82 2.68 6.99 -12.92
N ILE A 83 2.49 7.08 -11.59
CA ILE A 83 1.43 6.36 -10.89
C ILE A 83 0.03 6.66 -11.42
N GLN A 84 -0.26 7.91 -11.76
CA GLN A 84 -1.54 8.29 -12.33
C GLN A 84 -1.76 7.67 -13.72
N ALA A 85 -0.71 7.61 -14.53
CA ALA A 85 -0.75 6.99 -15.85
C ALA A 85 -0.89 5.45 -15.74
N LEU A 86 -0.23 4.82 -14.77
CA LEU A 86 -0.39 3.40 -14.49
C LEU A 86 -1.82 3.05 -14.07
N PHE A 87 -2.42 3.82 -13.17
CA PHE A 87 -3.81 3.63 -12.79
C PHE A 87 -4.77 3.76 -13.98
N LYS A 88 -4.53 4.72 -14.87
CA LYS A 88 -5.28 4.86 -16.11
C LYS A 88 -5.05 3.68 -17.06
N LYS A 89 -3.80 3.25 -17.25
CA LYS A 89 -3.41 2.10 -18.09
C LYS A 89 -4.14 0.84 -17.70
N TYR A 90 -4.22 0.58 -16.39
CA TYR A 90 -4.85 -0.63 -15.85
C TYR A 90 -6.32 -0.44 -15.46
N GLN A 91 -6.93 0.67 -15.85
CA GLN A 91 -8.36 0.96 -15.65
C GLN A 91 -8.79 0.86 -14.18
N VAL A 92 -7.93 1.31 -13.26
CA VAL A 92 -8.26 1.37 -11.84
C VAL A 92 -9.48 2.28 -11.65
N PRO A 93 -10.49 1.87 -10.87
CA PRO A 93 -11.62 2.73 -10.53
C PRO A 93 -11.16 4.01 -9.83
N LYS A 94 -11.82 5.14 -10.09
CA LYS A 94 -11.47 6.42 -9.43
C LYS A 94 -11.68 6.38 -7.92
N VAL A 95 -12.67 5.63 -7.46
CA VAL A 95 -12.91 5.29 -6.06
C VAL A 95 -12.85 3.78 -5.95
N PHE A 96 -12.07 3.27 -5.01
CA PHE A 96 -11.93 1.83 -4.76
C PHE A 96 -11.65 1.55 -3.27
N ASP A 97 -11.74 0.31 -2.87
CA ASP A 97 -11.77 -0.01 -1.43
C ASP A 97 -10.38 0.04 -0.76
N LEU A 98 -9.33 -0.51 -1.38
CA LEU A 98 -8.03 -0.67 -0.72
C LEU A 98 -6.85 -0.31 -1.62
N LEU A 99 -5.94 0.50 -1.10
CA LEU A 99 -4.61 0.73 -1.63
C LEU A 99 -3.57 0.23 -0.61
N SER A 100 -2.70 -0.67 -1.03
CA SER A 100 -1.54 -1.14 -0.26
C SER A 100 -0.26 -0.68 -0.95
N ILE A 101 0.62 -0.01 -0.21
CA ILE A 101 1.87 0.59 -0.71
C ILE A 101 3.02 0.05 0.14
N ASP A 102 3.94 -0.66 -0.52
CA ASP A 102 5.15 -1.19 0.09
C ASP A 102 6.19 -1.35 -1.02
N ILE A 103 6.97 -0.29 -1.28
CA ILE A 103 7.98 -0.22 -2.36
C ILE A 103 9.36 0.17 -1.83
N ASP A 104 9.58 -0.03 -0.54
CA ASP A 104 10.87 0.11 0.13
C ASP A 104 11.55 1.48 -0.04
N GLY A 105 10.76 2.56 -0.19
CA GLY A 105 11.42 3.85 -0.34
C GLY A 105 10.55 5.04 -0.67
N ASN A 106 10.04 5.09 -1.88
CA ASN A 106 9.28 6.26 -2.36
C ASN A 106 7.79 6.25 -1.98
N ASP A 107 7.36 5.43 -1.04
CA ASP A 107 5.97 5.20 -0.62
C ASP A 107 5.22 6.50 -0.36
N TYR A 108 5.80 7.37 0.46
CA TYR A 108 5.27 8.70 0.76
C TYR A 108 5.03 9.52 -0.51
N TRP A 109 6.03 9.55 -1.40
CA TRP A 109 6.00 10.39 -2.59
C TRP A 109 5.02 9.89 -3.64
N VAL A 110 4.95 8.57 -3.81
CA VAL A 110 3.96 7.93 -4.70
C VAL A 110 2.55 8.16 -4.17
N TRP A 111 2.30 7.95 -2.86
CA TRP A 111 1.00 8.25 -2.29
C TRP A 111 0.63 9.72 -2.41
N LYS A 112 1.57 10.61 -2.17
CA LYS A 112 1.38 12.07 -2.35
C LYS A 112 0.95 12.41 -3.77
N ALA A 113 1.53 11.76 -4.78
CA ALA A 113 1.24 11.99 -6.19
C ALA A 113 -0.11 11.43 -6.67
N ILE A 114 -0.75 10.55 -5.91
CA ILE A 114 -2.09 10.04 -6.24
C ILE A 114 -3.12 11.12 -5.87
N THR A 115 -3.58 11.90 -6.86
CA THR A 115 -4.53 13.02 -6.66
C THR A 115 -5.91 12.74 -7.24
N ASP A 116 -6.00 11.95 -8.30
CA ASP A 116 -7.23 11.72 -9.07
C ASP A 116 -7.97 10.43 -8.67
N TYR A 117 -7.43 9.69 -7.72
CA TYR A 117 -7.98 8.41 -7.26
C TYR A 117 -8.14 8.45 -5.75
N HIS A 118 -9.23 7.84 -5.27
CA HIS A 118 -9.65 7.94 -3.88
C HIS A 118 -9.90 6.55 -3.29
N PRO A 119 -8.83 5.82 -2.88
CA PRO A 119 -8.99 4.59 -2.10
C PRO A 119 -9.66 4.91 -0.78
N ARG A 120 -10.56 4.04 -0.31
CA ARG A 120 -11.28 4.22 0.95
C ARG A 120 -10.42 3.86 2.17
N VAL A 121 -9.53 2.90 2.00
CA VAL A 121 -8.54 2.48 3.00
C VAL A 121 -7.16 2.49 2.33
N VAL A 122 -6.17 2.97 3.07
CA VAL A 122 -4.76 2.93 2.65
C VAL A 122 -3.95 2.19 3.70
N VAL A 123 -3.20 1.19 3.28
CA VAL A 123 -2.13 0.54 4.04
C VAL A 123 -0.82 0.98 3.40
N ILE A 124 0.12 1.41 4.21
CA ILE A 124 1.39 1.93 3.73
C ILE A 124 2.50 1.58 4.70
N GLU A 125 3.62 1.12 4.16
CA GLU A 125 4.82 0.87 4.95
C GLU A 125 5.33 2.16 5.60
N TYR A 126 5.77 2.06 6.85
CA TYR A 126 6.46 3.16 7.52
C TYR A 126 7.79 2.70 8.11
N ASN A 127 8.74 3.61 8.18
CA ASN A 127 10.03 3.36 8.81
C ASN A 127 9.90 3.42 10.35
N SER A 128 9.80 2.26 10.98
CA SER A 128 9.65 2.11 12.42
C SER A 128 10.91 2.49 13.23
N THR A 129 12.05 2.71 12.57
CA THR A 129 13.30 3.13 13.23
C THR A 129 13.31 4.64 13.55
N VAL A 130 12.39 5.41 12.94
CA VAL A 130 12.21 6.84 13.23
C VAL A 130 11.22 7.00 14.37
N ALA A 131 11.57 7.83 15.36
CA ALA A 131 10.71 8.08 16.51
C ALA A 131 9.31 8.57 16.06
N PRO A 132 8.20 8.11 16.72
CA PRO A 132 6.83 8.45 16.32
C PRO A 132 6.50 9.95 16.36
N THR A 133 7.32 10.75 17.06
CA THR A 133 7.19 12.20 17.17
C THR A 133 7.93 12.96 16.06
N GLU A 134 8.69 12.27 15.22
CA GLU A 134 9.48 12.89 14.16
C GLU A 134 8.80 12.74 12.80
N SER A 135 8.64 13.85 12.08
CA SER A 135 8.11 13.86 10.71
C SER A 135 9.27 13.87 9.73
N LYS A 136 9.62 12.71 9.19
CA LYS A 136 10.76 12.53 8.29
C LYS A 136 10.38 11.65 7.10
N THR A 137 10.96 11.93 5.94
CA THR A 137 10.95 11.06 4.76
C THR A 137 12.28 11.18 4.06
N ILE A 138 12.69 10.12 3.34
CA ILE A 138 13.83 10.25 2.43
C ILE A 138 13.48 11.26 1.33
N PRO A 139 14.45 12.00 0.76
CA PRO A 139 14.23 12.78 -0.45
C PRO A 139 13.72 11.92 -1.59
N TYR A 140 12.88 12.49 -2.44
CA TYR A 140 12.41 11.79 -3.62
C TYR A 140 13.55 11.54 -4.61
N ASP A 141 13.69 10.30 -5.03
CA ASP A 141 14.53 9.89 -6.15
C ASP A 141 13.84 8.74 -6.90
N SER A 142 13.42 8.97 -8.14
CA SER A 142 12.75 7.95 -8.96
C SER A 142 13.60 6.68 -9.20
N ASN A 143 14.92 6.76 -9.00
CA ASN A 143 15.85 5.65 -9.12
C ASN A 143 16.21 5.01 -7.79
N TYR A 144 15.70 5.54 -6.68
CA TYR A 144 15.99 5.00 -5.36
C TYR A 144 15.62 3.52 -5.29
N MET A 145 16.52 2.73 -4.72
CA MET A 145 16.29 1.33 -4.33
C MET A 145 16.93 1.12 -2.97
N TRP A 146 16.15 0.60 -2.03
CA TRP A 146 16.68 0.24 -0.72
C TRP A 146 17.70 -0.89 -0.86
N ASP A 147 18.78 -0.82 -0.07
CA ASP A 147 19.88 -1.79 -0.07
C ASP A 147 19.59 -3.02 0.80
N GLY A 148 18.44 -3.05 1.48
CA GLY A 148 18.06 -4.14 2.38
C GLY A 148 18.81 -4.17 3.72
N ASN A 149 19.73 -3.21 3.99
CA ASN A 149 20.62 -3.27 5.14
C ASN A 149 20.57 -2.02 6.02
N THR A 150 20.30 -0.88 5.44
CA THR A 150 20.27 0.40 6.19
C THR A 150 18.87 0.79 6.63
N ASN A 151 18.79 1.66 7.66
CA ASN A 151 17.53 2.26 8.08
C ASN A 151 17.16 3.51 7.25
N TYR A 152 17.78 3.70 6.10
CA TYR A 152 17.52 4.83 5.22
C TYR A 152 16.53 4.44 4.14
N PHE A 153 15.24 4.42 4.49
CA PHE A 153 14.14 4.11 3.57
C PHE A 153 12.85 4.80 4.01
N GLY A 154 11.92 4.96 3.08
CA GLY A 154 10.53 5.31 3.32
C GLY A 154 10.29 6.60 4.11
N ALA A 155 9.26 6.59 4.94
CA ALA A 155 8.82 7.72 5.73
C ALA A 155 8.43 7.31 7.16
N SER A 156 8.53 8.23 8.11
CA SER A 156 8.07 8.03 9.48
C SER A 156 6.55 7.97 9.58
N LEU A 157 6.05 7.33 10.63
CA LEU A 157 4.62 7.26 10.93
C LEU A 157 3.97 8.66 10.96
N LEU A 158 4.62 9.65 11.59
CA LEU A 158 4.09 11.01 11.67
C LEU A 158 4.00 11.69 10.30
N ALA A 159 5.00 11.49 9.43
CA ALA A 159 4.96 12.05 8.08
C ALA A 159 3.80 11.47 7.26
N LEU A 160 3.59 10.15 7.33
CA LEU A 160 2.47 9.47 6.65
C LEU A 160 1.12 9.89 7.23
N LYS A 161 1.01 10.00 8.56
CA LYS A 161 -0.20 10.50 9.22
C LYS A 161 -0.56 11.89 8.73
N GLN A 162 0.40 12.82 8.71
CA GLN A 162 0.19 14.19 8.24
C GLN A 162 -0.23 14.23 6.76
N LEU A 163 0.39 13.42 5.91
CA LEU A 163 -0.02 13.30 4.51
C LEU A 163 -1.44 12.73 4.39
N GLY A 164 -1.77 11.71 5.19
CA GLY A 164 -3.11 11.14 5.24
C GLY A 164 -4.17 12.17 5.62
N GLU A 165 -3.92 12.94 6.68
CA GLU A 165 -4.82 14.01 7.13
C GLU A 165 -5.03 15.08 6.03
N GLN A 166 -3.98 15.48 5.31
CA GLN A 166 -4.09 16.40 4.16
C GLN A 166 -4.94 15.83 3.02
N LYS A 167 -4.95 14.51 2.87
CA LYS A 167 -5.76 13.79 1.87
C LYS A 167 -7.16 13.40 2.38
N GLY A 168 -7.52 13.76 3.62
CA GLY A 168 -8.84 13.47 4.22
C GLY A 168 -8.95 12.10 4.90
N TYR A 169 -7.85 11.42 5.17
CA TYR A 169 -7.84 10.16 5.92
C TYR A 169 -7.63 10.38 7.43
N THR A 170 -8.00 9.38 8.19
CA THR A 170 -7.76 9.31 9.64
C THR A 170 -6.98 8.03 9.93
N LEU A 171 -5.92 8.14 10.75
CA LEU A 171 -5.17 7.02 11.27
C LEU A 171 -5.88 6.43 12.48
#